data_a25a0ccb8b339adcb1eded581598ee07
#
_entry.id   a25a0ccb8b339adcb1eded581598ee07
#
_cell.length_a   1.000
_cell.length_b   1.000
_cell.length_c   1.000
_cell.angle_alpha   90.00
_cell.angle_beta   90.00
_cell.angle_gamma   90.00
#
_symmetry.space_group_name_H-M   'P 1'
#
loop_
_entity.id
_entity.type
_entity.pdbx_description
1 polymer ?
#
loop_
_entity_poly.entity_id
_entity_poly.type
_entity_poly.pdbx_seq_one_letter_code
_entity_poly.pdbx_strand_id
1 'polypeptide(L)'
;VNILSIQSHVAYGHVGNSAAVFPMQRLGHEVWPIHTVQFSNHTGYGAWRGEVLPASIIDECVEGIAERGVLATCDGVLSGYMGSAATGAAILRAVQRVKAANPHALYCCDPVIGDIGRGVFVREGIPELIASLALPAADIITPNHFELEFLSGSRVGNVGEVRAGLAKLHGRRPKVILVTSLHLEDTPAEAIDVAASEAGAIWRVRTPRLDVAPNGAGDCVAALFFVHWLTTRSVKAALERAVASVFGILARSVAAKSRELMLIAAQDEFVTPTRRFEALPL
;
A
#
# COMPACT_ATOMS: atom_id res chain seq x y z
N VAL A 1 -13.53 3.34 10.73
CA VAL A 1 -13.32 4.25 9.58
C VAL A 1 -13.87 3.62 8.31
N ASN A 2 -14.26 4.45 7.34
CA ASN A 2 -14.82 4.06 6.05
C ASN A 2 -13.78 4.36 4.97
N ILE A 3 -13.37 3.35 4.21
CA ILE A 3 -12.31 3.45 3.21
C ILE A 3 -12.84 3.12 1.81
N LEU A 4 -12.64 4.03 0.87
CA LEU A 4 -12.78 3.74 -0.55
C LEU A 4 -11.48 3.13 -1.06
N SER A 5 -11.48 1.84 -1.42
CA SER A 5 -10.29 1.11 -1.88
C SER A 5 -10.36 0.88 -3.38
N ILE A 6 -9.48 1.55 -4.15
CA ILE A 6 -9.45 1.49 -5.61
C ILE A 6 -8.17 0.80 -6.05
N GLN A 7 -8.22 -0.50 -6.27
CA GLN A 7 -7.06 -1.35 -6.53
C GLN A 7 -7.41 -2.50 -7.50
N SER A 8 -6.38 -3.24 -7.93
CA SER A 8 -6.57 -4.47 -8.69
C SER A 8 -7.36 -5.54 -7.90
N HIS A 9 -7.89 -6.52 -8.61
CA HIS A 9 -8.55 -7.67 -7.99
C HIS A 9 -8.22 -8.95 -8.76
N VAL A 10 -8.02 -10.04 -8.03
CA VAL A 10 -7.84 -11.38 -8.58
C VAL A 10 -8.88 -12.33 -7.98
N ALA A 11 -9.35 -13.27 -8.80
CA ALA A 11 -10.29 -14.29 -8.33
C ALA A 11 -9.60 -15.35 -7.47
N TYR A 12 -8.36 -15.73 -7.85
CA TYR A 12 -7.52 -16.67 -7.10
C TYR A 12 -6.29 -15.96 -6.59
N GLY A 13 -6.02 -16.10 -5.30
CA GLY A 13 -4.89 -15.47 -4.61
C GLY A 13 -5.25 -14.12 -3.98
N HIS A 14 -4.23 -13.44 -3.47
CA HIS A 14 -4.40 -12.25 -2.65
C HIS A 14 -3.45 -11.12 -3.10
N VAL A 15 -3.93 -10.26 -4.00
CA VAL A 15 -3.27 -9.01 -4.41
C VAL A 15 -4.30 -7.89 -4.55
N GLY A 16 -3.88 -6.64 -4.47
CA GLY A 16 -4.77 -5.48 -4.55
C GLY A 16 -5.93 -5.58 -3.54
N ASN A 17 -7.16 -5.36 -3.99
CA ASN A 17 -8.34 -5.47 -3.13
C ASN A 17 -8.52 -6.86 -2.50
N SER A 18 -8.07 -7.93 -3.17
CA SER A 18 -8.11 -9.28 -2.58
C SER A 18 -7.15 -9.44 -1.39
N ALA A 19 -6.13 -8.59 -1.27
CA ALA A 19 -5.19 -8.58 -0.14
C ALA A 19 -5.51 -7.48 0.89
N ALA A 20 -6.13 -6.38 0.47
CA ALA A 20 -6.34 -5.19 1.30
C ALA A 20 -7.68 -5.18 2.04
N VAL A 21 -8.77 -5.61 1.38
CA VAL A 21 -10.14 -5.43 1.89
C VAL A 21 -10.39 -6.26 3.15
N PHE A 22 -10.13 -7.56 3.08
CA PHE A 22 -10.41 -8.46 4.20
C PHE A 22 -9.64 -8.08 5.48
N PRO A 23 -8.32 -7.78 5.46
CA PRO A 23 -7.61 -7.31 6.65
C PRO A 23 -8.24 -6.08 7.32
N MET A 24 -8.62 -5.09 6.53
CA MET A 24 -9.26 -3.88 7.06
C MET A 24 -10.64 -4.20 7.66
N GLN A 25 -11.45 -5.03 6.99
CA GLN A 25 -12.76 -5.47 7.51
C GLN A 25 -12.62 -6.32 8.76
N ARG A 26 -11.62 -7.19 8.85
CA ARG A 26 -11.32 -8.01 10.05
C ARG A 26 -10.97 -7.15 11.26
N LEU A 27 -10.43 -5.94 11.02
CA LEU A 27 -10.17 -4.93 12.06
C LEU A 27 -11.39 -4.04 12.38
N GLY A 28 -12.56 -4.30 11.79
CA GLY A 28 -13.80 -3.59 12.06
C GLY A 28 -13.97 -2.29 11.26
N HIS A 29 -13.35 -2.19 10.08
CA HIS A 29 -13.50 -1.03 9.21
C HIS A 29 -14.45 -1.32 8.04
N GLU A 30 -15.23 -0.33 7.63
CA GLU A 30 -16.01 -0.40 6.41
C GLU A 30 -15.11 -0.12 5.20
N VAL A 31 -15.19 -0.98 4.18
CA VAL A 31 -14.39 -0.85 2.97
C VAL A 31 -15.28 -0.96 1.75
N TRP A 32 -15.19 0.04 0.88
CA TRP A 32 -15.91 0.09 -0.40
C TRP A 32 -14.93 -0.17 -1.54
N PRO A 33 -14.83 -1.41 -2.04
CA PRO A 33 -13.86 -1.75 -3.08
C PRO A 33 -14.37 -1.39 -4.47
N ILE A 34 -13.52 -0.71 -5.26
CA ILE A 34 -13.66 -0.56 -6.70
C ILE A 34 -12.45 -1.22 -7.35
N HIS A 35 -12.67 -2.06 -8.36
CA HIS A 35 -11.59 -2.79 -8.99
C HIS A 35 -11.07 -2.07 -10.24
N THR A 36 -9.74 -1.96 -10.36
CA THR A 36 -9.08 -1.42 -11.56
C THR A 36 -8.88 -2.48 -12.64
N VAL A 37 -8.76 -3.73 -12.21
CA VAL A 37 -8.67 -4.90 -13.07
C VAL A 37 -9.43 -6.05 -12.43
N GLN A 38 -9.92 -6.97 -13.27
CA GLN A 38 -10.43 -8.27 -12.84
C GLN A 38 -9.61 -9.36 -13.52
N PHE A 39 -8.72 -10.00 -12.78
CA PHE A 39 -7.90 -11.09 -13.30
C PHE A 39 -8.22 -12.42 -12.61
N SER A 40 -7.92 -13.53 -13.29
CA SER A 40 -8.07 -14.87 -12.70
C SER A 40 -7.09 -15.10 -11.55
N ASN A 41 -5.87 -14.60 -11.66
CA ASN A 41 -4.77 -14.73 -10.72
C ASN A 41 -3.72 -13.67 -10.99
N HIS A 42 -2.73 -13.54 -10.10
CA HIS A 42 -1.64 -12.59 -10.28
C HIS A 42 -0.81 -12.91 -11.54
N THR A 43 -0.40 -11.87 -12.28
CA THR A 43 0.38 -11.99 -13.53
C THR A 43 1.72 -12.70 -13.36
N GLY A 44 2.29 -12.69 -12.16
CA GLY A 44 3.52 -13.41 -11.79
C GLY A 44 3.44 -14.94 -11.86
N TYR A 45 2.25 -15.51 -12.12
CA TYR A 45 2.10 -16.93 -12.44
C TYR A 45 2.54 -17.28 -13.88
N GLY A 46 2.85 -16.27 -14.71
CA GLY A 46 3.23 -16.43 -16.11
C GLY A 46 2.05 -16.50 -17.08
N ALA A 47 0.89 -17.01 -16.64
CA ALA A 47 -0.35 -17.02 -17.42
C ALA A 47 -1.51 -16.53 -16.54
N TRP A 48 -2.41 -15.75 -17.11
CA TRP A 48 -3.58 -15.20 -16.46
C TRP A 48 -4.66 -14.88 -17.49
N ARG A 49 -5.90 -14.70 -17.03
CA ARG A 49 -7.06 -14.28 -17.83
C ARG A 49 -7.78 -13.14 -17.15
N GLY A 50 -8.57 -12.41 -17.90
CA GLY A 50 -9.34 -11.27 -17.44
C GLY A 50 -8.91 -9.98 -18.13
N GLU A 51 -9.33 -8.85 -17.62
CA GLU A 51 -9.16 -7.56 -18.28
C GLU A 51 -8.86 -6.41 -17.30
N VAL A 52 -8.30 -5.35 -17.86
CA VAL A 52 -8.24 -4.03 -17.21
C VAL A 52 -9.59 -3.38 -17.41
N LEU A 53 -10.27 -3.01 -16.33
CA LEU A 53 -11.59 -2.42 -16.38
C LEU A 53 -11.54 -0.99 -16.96
N PRO A 54 -12.58 -0.55 -17.68
CA PRO A 54 -12.67 0.82 -18.15
C PRO A 54 -12.58 1.82 -16.99
N ALA A 55 -11.83 2.90 -17.18
CA ALA A 55 -11.67 3.94 -16.16
C ALA A 55 -13.00 4.59 -15.74
N SER A 56 -13.98 4.62 -16.64
CA SER A 56 -15.35 5.11 -16.37
C SER A 56 -16.05 4.37 -15.25
N ILE A 57 -15.75 3.08 -15.02
CA ILE A 57 -16.33 2.31 -13.91
C ILE A 57 -16.02 2.97 -12.56
N ILE A 58 -14.83 3.53 -12.40
CA ILE A 58 -14.46 4.22 -11.16
C ILE A 58 -15.34 5.45 -10.99
N ASP A 59 -15.47 6.27 -12.03
CA ASP A 59 -16.27 7.49 -12.01
C ASP A 59 -17.76 7.17 -11.72
N GLU A 60 -18.33 6.16 -12.40
CA GLU A 60 -19.72 5.72 -12.24
C GLU A 60 -19.99 5.16 -10.84
N CYS A 61 -19.10 4.32 -10.31
CA CYS A 61 -19.23 3.78 -8.95
C CYS A 61 -19.15 4.90 -7.90
N VAL A 62 -18.21 5.83 -8.04
CA VAL A 62 -18.08 6.95 -7.11
C VAL A 62 -19.31 7.87 -7.16
N GLU A 63 -19.86 8.13 -8.34
CA GLU A 63 -21.09 8.94 -8.46
C GLU A 63 -22.29 8.20 -7.86
N GLY A 64 -22.45 6.89 -8.13
CA GLY A 64 -23.49 6.09 -7.50
C GLY A 64 -23.41 6.06 -5.97
N ILE A 65 -22.19 6.03 -5.40
CA ILE A 65 -21.96 6.15 -3.94
C ILE A 65 -22.33 7.57 -3.47
N ALA A 66 -21.97 8.59 -4.25
CA ALA A 66 -22.30 9.99 -3.94
C ALA A 66 -23.81 10.22 -3.88
N GLU A 67 -24.57 9.66 -4.83
CA GLU A 67 -26.04 9.71 -4.83
C GLU A 67 -26.68 9.09 -3.58
N ARG A 68 -26.00 8.16 -2.91
CA ARG A 68 -26.47 7.60 -1.62
C ARG A 68 -26.18 8.54 -0.44
N GLY A 69 -25.48 9.66 -0.66
CA GLY A 69 -25.13 10.63 0.37
C GLY A 69 -24.05 10.18 1.34
N VAL A 70 -23.38 9.04 1.07
CA VAL A 70 -22.43 8.44 2.03
C VAL A 70 -20.98 8.91 1.84
N LEU A 71 -20.63 9.59 0.76
CA LEU A 71 -19.26 10.07 0.53
C LEU A 71 -18.74 11.00 1.64
N ALA A 72 -19.62 11.75 2.30
CA ALA A 72 -19.25 12.60 3.43
C ALA A 72 -18.77 11.81 4.65
N THR A 73 -19.04 10.51 4.70
CA THR A 73 -18.57 9.60 5.77
C THR A 73 -17.30 8.85 5.38
N CYS A 74 -16.77 9.04 4.17
CA CYS A 74 -15.53 8.40 3.72
C CYS A 74 -14.33 9.06 4.41
N ASP A 75 -13.60 8.32 5.23
CA ASP A 75 -12.43 8.81 5.97
C ASP A 75 -11.15 8.78 5.13
N GLY A 76 -11.13 7.95 4.09
CA GLY A 76 -9.95 7.85 3.24
C GLY A 76 -10.13 7.09 1.96
N VAL A 77 -9.24 7.37 1.01
CA VAL A 77 -9.10 6.65 -0.25
C VAL A 77 -7.76 5.93 -0.23
N LEU A 78 -7.77 4.63 -0.55
CA LEU A 78 -6.57 3.83 -0.76
C LEU A 78 -6.49 3.43 -2.23
N SER A 79 -5.39 3.73 -2.91
CA SER A 79 -5.12 3.24 -4.26
C SER A 79 -3.87 2.36 -4.29
N GLY A 80 -3.87 1.39 -5.20
CA GLY A 80 -2.72 0.52 -5.50
C GLY A 80 -2.51 0.41 -7.01
N TYR A 81 -2.32 -0.81 -7.53
CA TYR A 81 -2.09 -1.04 -8.94
C TYR A 81 -3.20 -0.47 -9.83
N MET A 82 -2.81 0.42 -10.74
CA MET A 82 -3.75 1.22 -11.53
C MET A 82 -4.22 0.54 -12.82
N GLY A 83 -3.38 -0.34 -13.41
CA GLY A 83 -3.67 -1.00 -14.68
C GLY A 83 -3.44 -0.14 -15.92
N SER A 84 -3.76 1.16 -15.88
CA SER A 84 -3.52 2.12 -16.96
C SER A 84 -3.40 3.55 -16.43
N ALA A 85 -2.81 4.45 -17.21
CA ALA A 85 -2.76 5.88 -16.87
C ALA A 85 -4.18 6.51 -16.83
N ALA A 86 -5.10 6.08 -17.69
CA ALA A 86 -6.48 6.53 -17.66
C ALA A 86 -7.18 6.17 -16.33
N THR A 87 -6.94 4.96 -15.84
CA THR A 87 -7.42 4.52 -14.51
C THR A 87 -6.82 5.36 -13.39
N GLY A 88 -5.51 5.68 -13.47
CA GLY A 88 -4.87 6.57 -12.51
C GLY A 88 -5.50 7.97 -12.47
N ALA A 89 -5.84 8.52 -13.63
CA ALA A 89 -6.57 9.80 -13.71
C ALA A 89 -7.97 9.71 -13.09
N ALA A 90 -8.69 8.60 -13.28
CA ALA A 90 -10.00 8.37 -12.66
C ALA A 90 -9.89 8.25 -11.12
N ILE A 91 -8.85 7.55 -10.62
CA ILE A 91 -8.56 7.49 -9.19
C ILE A 91 -8.39 8.90 -8.60
N LEU A 92 -7.64 9.77 -9.27
CA LEU A 92 -7.44 11.15 -8.80
C LEU A 92 -8.73 11.97 -8.80
N ARG A 93 -9.64 11.77 -9.78
CA ARG A 93 -10.98 12.37 -9.74
C ARG A 93 -11.80 11.84 -8.55
N ALA A 94 -11.75 10.53 -8.29
CA ALA A 94 -12.40 9.91 -7.14
C ALA A 94 -11.89 10.53 -5.82
N VAL A 95 -10.56 10.71 -5.68
CA VAL A 95 -9.95 11.39 -4.53
C VAL A 95 -10.48 12.82 -4.37
N GLN A 96 -10.54 13.59 -5.47
CA GLN A 96 -11.07 14.95 -5.44
C GLN A 96 -12.55 14.96 -5.03
N ARG A 97 -13.35 14.03 -5.56
CA ARG A 97 -14.78 13.90 -5.26
C ARG A 97 -15.03 13.56 -3.79
N VAL A 98 -14.24 12.62 -3.23
CA VAL A 98 -14.29 12.28 -1.80
C VAL A 98 -13.88 13.48 -0.94
N LYS A 99 -12.74 14.14 -1.25
CA LYS A 99 -12.27 15.32 -0.48
C LYS A 99 -13.20 16.52 -0.59
N ALA A 100 -13.96 16.65 -1.67
CA ALA A 100 -14.99 17.69 -1.80
C ALA A 100 -16.20 17.39 -0.87
N ALA A 101 -16.54 16.12 -0.66
CA ALA A 101 -17.60 15.71 0.25
C ALA A 101 -17.15 15.66 1.72
N ASN A 102 -15.92 15.23 1.98
CA ASN A 102 -15.27 15.21 3.29
C ASN A 102 -13.86 15.81 3.19
N PRO A 103 -13.67 17.10 3.53
CA PRO A 103 -12.35 17.74 3.50
C PRO A 103 -11.30 17.13 4.44
N HIS A 104 -11.72 16.31 5.42
CA HIS A 104 -10.83 15.59 6.33
C HIS A 104 -10.40 14.22 5.80
N ALA A 105 -11.00 13.76 4.71
CA ALA A 105 -10.61 12.50 4.07
C ALA A 105 -9.17 12.54 3.57
N LEU A 106 -8.44 11.44 3.76
CA LEU A 106 -7.04 11.34 3.38
C LEU A 106 -6.86 10.41 2.19
N TYR A 107 -5.86 10.69 1.37
CA TYR A 107 -5.48 9.83 0.26
C TYR A 107 -4.16 9.12 0.57
N CYS A 108 -4.23 7.78 0.64
CA CYS A 108 -3.10 6.89 0.71
C CYS A 108 -2.84 6.30 -0.68
N CYS A 109 -1.69 6.61 -1.26
CA CYS A 109 -1.25 6.09 -2.55
C CYS A 109 -0.19 5.00 -2.32
N ASP A 110 -0.50 3.76 -2.69
CA ASP A 110 0.52 2.73 -2.87
C ASP A 110 1.07 2.85 -4.32
N PRO A 111 2.31 3.32 -4.49
CA PRO A 111 2.84 3.71 -5.79
C PRO A 111 3.41 2.51 -6.53
N VAL A 112 2.59 1.55 -6.89
CA VAL A 112 3.00 0.33 -7.56
C VAL A 112 3.63 0.65 -8.92
N ILE A 113 4.97 0.68 -8.98
CA ILE A 113 5.79 1.00 -10.16
C ILE A 113 6.69 -0.18 -10.52
N GLY A 114 7.43 -0.68 -9.55
CA GLY A 114 8.49 -1.64 -9.78
C GLY A 114 9.06 -2.25 -8.51
N ASP A 115 10.12 -3.06 -8.66
CA ASP A 115 10.81 -3.68 -7.53
C ASP A 115 12.29 -3.90 -7.84
N ILE A 116 13.11 -4.06 -6.80
CA ILE A 116 14.53 -4.41 -6.93
C ILE A 116 14.64 -5.73 -7.71
N GLY A 117 15.54 -5.76 -8.70
CA GLY A 117 15.79 -6.94 -9.54
C GLY A 117 14.79 -7.16 -10.67
N ARG A 118 13.60 -6.51 -10.62
CA ARG A 118 12.60 -6.56 -11.69
C ARG A 118 12.53 -5.26 -12.49
N GLY A 119 12.96 -4.14 -11.90
CA GLY A 119 12.79 -2.82 -12.50
C GLY A 119 11.32 -2.41 -12.56
N VAL A 120 11.00 -1.46 -13.44
CA VAL A 120 9.62 -1.04 -13.71
C VAL A 120 8.86 -2.17 -14.39
N PHE A 121 7.71 -2.58 -13.86
CA PHE A 121 6.88 -3.67 -14.40
C PHE A 121 5.45 -3.23 -14.75
N VAL A 122 5.11 -1.98 -14.49
CA VAL A 122 3.82 -1.39 -14.87
C VAL A 122 3.85 -0.86 -16.31
N ARG A 123 2.67 -0.58 -16.86
CA ARG A 123 2.56 -0.03 -18.21
C ARG A 123 3.12 1.39 -18.31
N GLU A 124 3.57 1.73 -19.51
CA GLU A 124 4.01 3.09 -19.86
C GLU A 124 2.97 4.15 -19.45
N GLY A 125 3.44 5.31 -18.99
CA GLY A 125 2.64 6.42 -18.52
C GLY A 125 2.18 6.31 -17.05
N ILE A 126 2.23 5.10 -16.43
CA ILE A 126 1.86 4.94 -15.01
C ILE A 126 2.94 5.56 -14.10
N PRO A 127 4.24 5.28 -14.27
CA PRO A 127 5.28 5.88 -13.43
C PRO A 127 5.26 7.40 -13.44
N GLU A 128 5.09 7.99 -14.63
CA GLU A 128 5.01 9.44 -14.83
C GLU A 128 3.77 10.04 -14.16
N LEU A 129 2.62 9.36 -14.27
CA LEU A 129 1.38 9.77 -13.60
C LEU A 129 1.54 9.74 -12.08
N ILE A 130 2.12 8.65 -11.55
CA ILE A 130 2.36 8.52 -10.12
C ILE A 130 3.29 9.64 -9.65
N ALA A 131 4.43 9.84 -10.33
CA ALA A 131 5.39 10.86 -9.94
C ALA A 131 4.84 12.28 -10.06
N SER A 132 4.08 12.60 -11.12
CA SER A 132 3.68 13.98 -11.43
C SER A 132 2.33 14.37 -10.83
N LEU A 133 1.42 13.42 -10.62
CA LEU A 133 0.04 13.71 -10.22
C LEU A 133 -0.38 13.01 -8.92
N ALA A 134 -0.11 11.68 -8.77
CA ALA A 134 -0.59 10.95 -7.60
C ALA A 134 0.22 11.31 -6.33
N LEU A 135 1.55 11.36 -6.42
CA LEU A 135 2.41 11.77 -5.31
C LEU A 135 2.08 13.17 -4.78
N PRO A 136 1.91 14.23 -5.62
CA PRO A 136 1.49 15.53 -5.11
C PRO A 136 0.05 15.60 -4.60
N ALA A 137 -0.80 14.62 -4.91
CA ALA A 137 -2.16 14.55 -4.38
C ALA A 137 -2.25 13.75 -3.07
N ALA A 138 -1.28 12.86 -2.81
CA ALA A 138 -1.30 11.95 -1.67
C ALA A 138 -0.99 12.67 -0.36
N ASP A 139 -1.69 12.24 0.71
CA ASP A 139 -1.38 12.61 2.09
C ASP A 139 -0.44 11.58 2.71
N ILE A 140 -0.56 10.32 2.28
CA ILE A 140 0.26 9.18 2.67
C ILE A 140 0.72 8.46 1.40
N ILE A 141 1.98 7.99 1.38
CA ILE A 141 2.51 7.17 0.29
C ILE A 141 3.30 5.97 0.85
N THR A 142 3.24 4.82 0.16
CA THR A 142 3.81 3.56 0.68
C THR A 142 4.81 2.90 -0.26
N PRO A 143 5.85 3.63 -0.76
CA PRO A 143 6.81 3.06 -1.70
C PRO A 143 7.61 1.91 -1.10
N ASN A 144 8.01 0.95 -1.92
CA ASN A 144 9.11 0.06 -1.59
C ASN A 144 10.47 0.76 -1.81
N HIS A 145 11.58 0.07 -1.54
CA HIS A 145 12.92 0.62 -1.71
C HIS A 145 13.17 1.15 -3.14
N PHE A 146 12.84 0.37 -4.17
CA PHE A 146 12.98 0.76 -5.57
C PHE A 146 12.16 1.99 -5.92
N GLU A 147 10.94 2.03 -5.46
CA GLU A 147 10.00 3.14 -5.69
C GLU A 147 10.41 4.41 -4.95
N LEU A 148 10.99 4.29 -3.75
CA LEU A 148 11.59 5.44 -3.06
C LEU A 148 12.74 6.03 -3.89
N GLU A 149 13.65 5.21 -4.42
CA GLU A 149 14.72 5.66 -5.30
C GLU A 149 14.17 6.33 -6.56
N PHE A 150 13.20 5.67 -7.21
CA PHE A 150 12.57 6.17 -8.43
C PHE A 150 11.89 7.54 -8.22
N LEU A 151 11.05 7.65 -7.19
CA LEU A 151 10.27 8.87 -6.95
C LEU A 151 11.10 10.02 -6.37
N SER A 152 12.15 9.72 -5.61
CA SER A 152 13.07 10.73 -5.07
C SER A 152 14.17 11.15 -6.07
N GLY A 153 14.39 10.33 -7.11
CA GLY A 153 15.50 10.49 -8.04
C GLY A 153 16.86 10.40 -7.34
N SER A 154 16.97 9.59 -6.28
CA SER A 154 18.18 9.45 -5.48
C SER A 154 18.40 8.00 -5.10
N ARG A 155 19.66 7.57 -5.07
CA ARG A 155 20.03 6.29 -4.48
C ARG A 155 19.70 6.26 -2.99
N VAL A 156 19.38 5.07 -2.47
CA VAL A 156 19.03 4.84 -1.07
C VAL A 156 19.77 3.58 -0.57
N GLY A 157 21.04 3.71 -0.20
CA GLY A 157 21.87 2.61 0.32
C GLY A 157 22.16 2.71 1.83
N ASN A 158 22.05 3.90 2.41
CA ASN A 158 22.35 4.15 3.81
C ASN A 158 21.33 5.09 4.47
N VAL A 159 21.42 5.24 5.79
CA VAL A 159 20.47 6.04 6.59
C VAL A 159 20.43 7.51 6.14
N GLY A 160 21.57 8.10 5.78
CA GLY A 160 21.62 9.48 5.30
C GLY A 160 20.88 9.67 3.98
N GLU A 161 21.01 8.71 3.06
CA GLU A 161 20.33 8.71 1.77
C GLU A 161 18.82 8.44 1.93
N VAL A 162 18.40 7.56 2.87
CA VAL A 162 16.98 7.39 3.23
C VAL A 162 16.38 8.72 3.69
N ARG A 163 17.05 9.41 4.62
CA ARG A 163 16.60 10.71 5.12
C ARG A 163 16.45 11.74 4.00
N ALA A 164 17.43 11.80 3.09
CA ALA A 164 17.40 12.72 1.95
C ALA A 164 16.25 12.36 0.97
N GLY A 165 16.07 11.07 0.64
CA GLY A 165 14.98 10.60 -0.21
C GLY A 165 13.60 10.93 0.38
N LEU A 166 13.39 10.61 1.66
CA LEU A 166 12.16 10.94 2.37
C LEU A 166 11.89 12.45 2.41
N ALA A 167 12.90 13.27 2.66
CA ALA A 167 12.74 14.72 2.65
C ALA A 167 12.28 15.26 1.30
N LYS A 168 12.79 14.70 0.18
CA LYS A 168 12.35 15.05 -1.16
C LYS A 168 10.87 14.70 -1.41
N LEU A 169 10.43 13.53 -0.94
CA LEU A 169 9.04 13.14 -1.08
C LEU A 169 8.12 14.00 -0.20
N HIS A 170 8.50 14.27 1.05
CA HIS A 170 7.76 15.19 1.93
C HIS A 170 7.62 16.58 1.32
N GLY A 171 8.67 17.07 0.66
CA GLY A 171 8.64 18.35 -0.07
C GLY A 171 7.64 18.40 -1.23
N ARG A 172 7.10 17.23 -1.64
CA ARG A 172 6.10 17.10 -2.71
C ARG A 172 4.66 16.97 -2.22
N ARG A 173 4.42 16.89 -0.94
CA ARG A 173 3.15 16.92 -0.22
C ARG A 173 2.96 15.82 0.83
N PRO A 174 3.24 14.50 0.60
CA PRO A 174 2.91 13.47 1.59
C PRO A 174 3.43 13.83 2.98
N LYS A 175 2.53 13.82 3.96
CA LYS A 175 2.90 14.07 5.36
C LYS A 175 3.42 12.80 6.03
N VAL A 176 2.98 11.64 5.54
CA VAL A 176 3.35 10.33 6.05
C VAL A 176 3.87 9.48 4.91
N ILE A 177 4.99 8.81 5.14
CA ILE A 177 5.62 7.91 4.18
C ILE A 177 5.93 6.60 4.89
N LEU A 178 5.47 5.48 4.32
CA LEU A 178 5.90 4.13 4.69
C LEU A 178 6.85 3.63 3.61
N VAL A 179 8.04 3.16 3.97
CA VAL A 179 8.97 2.52 3.03
C VAL A 179 9.08 1.05 3.37
N THR A 180 8.70 0.20 2.43
CA THR A 180 8.76 -1.26 2.60
C THR A 180 9.98 -1.86 1.91
N SER A 181 10.34 -3.09 2.29
CA SER A 181 11.44 -3.85 1.66
C SER A 181 12.75 -3.07 1.59
N LEU A 182 13.05 -2.33 2.65
CA LEU A 182 14.25 -1.48 2.70
C LEU A 182 15.48 -2.34 3.01
N HIS A 183 16.51 -2.20 2.17
CA HIS A 183 17.80 -2.87 2.29
C HIS A 183 18.90 -1.82 2.33
N LEU A 184 19.46 -1.57 3.50
CA LEU A 184 20.56 -0.64 3.71
C LEU A 184 21.86 -1.37 3.98
N GLU A 185 22.98 -0.65 3.91
CA GLU A 185 24.31 -1.20 4.23
C GLU A 185 24.39 -1.82 5.64
N ASP A 186 23.59 -1.29 6.59
CA ASP A 186 23.48 -1.81 7.96
C ASP A 186 22.38 -2.87 8.15
N THR A 187 21.66 -3.25 7.09
CA THR A 187 20.65 -4.30 7.14
C THR A 187 21.31 -5.67 6.94
N PRO A 188 21.29 -6.57 7.95
CA PRO A 188 21.81 -7.92 7.80
C PRO A 188 21.14 -8.69 6.66
N ALA A 189 21.84 -9.61 6.02
CA ALA A 189 21.33 -10.38 4.88
C ALA A 189 20.07 -11.22 5.24
N GLU A 190 19.97 -11.64 6.50
CA GLU A 190 18.87 -12.39 7.07
C GLU A 190 17.73 -11.52 7.61
N ALA A 191 17.80 -10.20 7.39
CA ALA A 191 16.80 -9.25 7.86
C ALA A 191 16.20 -8.43 6.72
N ILE A 192 15.09 -7.76 7.01
CA ILE A 192 14.46 -6.78 6.15
C ILE A 192 13.97 -5.61 7.02
N ASP A 193 14.14 -4.40 6.53
CA ASP A 193 13.72 -3.20 7.20
C ASP A 193 12.44 -2.63 6.58
N VAL A 194 11.60 -2.07 7.44
CA VAL A 194 10.44 -1.24 7.05
C VAL A 194 10.57 0.06 7.83
N ALA A 195 10.49 1.18 7.15
CA ALA A 195 10.61 2.49 7.78
C ALA A 195 9.34 3.32 7.56
N ALA A 196 9.02 4.18 8.52
CA ALA A 196 7.94 5.14 8.36
C ALA A 196 8.37 6.52 8.87
N SER A 197 7.89 7.57 8.18
CA SER A 197 8.28 8.95 8.46
C SER A 197 7.08 9.86 8.54
N GLU A 198 7.08 10.75 9.54
CA GLU A 198 6.11 11.83 9.73
C GLU A 198 6.76 12.99 10.48
N ALA A 199 6.53 14.23 10.02
CA ALA A 199 6.99 15.45 10.67
C ALA A 199 8.48 15.48 11.04
N GLY A 200 9.34 14.89 10.19
CA GLY A 200 10.79 14.82 10.39
C GLY A 200 11.27 13.66 11.27
N ALA A 201 10.37 12.97 11.99
CA ALA A 201 10.70 11.74 12.68
C ALA A 201 10.69 10.58 11.69
N ILE A 202 11.67 9.67 11.84
CA ILE A 202 11.76 8.44 11.04
C ILE A 202 11.92 7.28 12.01
N TRP A 203 11.09 6.27 11.83
CA TRP A 203 11.06 5.05 12.61
C TRP A 203 11.35 3.86 11.73
N ARG A 204 12.12 2.89 12.21
CA ARG A 204 12.46 1.64 11.53
C ARG A 204 12.05 0.45 12.38
N VAL A 205 11.39 -0.51 11.75
CA VAL A 205 11.22 -1.88 12.26
C VAL A 205 12.10 -2.80 11.44
N ARG A 206 12.89 -3.63 12.09
CA ARG A 206 13.68 -4.71 11.47
C ARG A 206 13.06 -6.04 11.80
N THR A 207 12.79 -6.86 10.78
CA THR A 207 12.25 -8.21 10.93
C THR A 207 13.21 -9.24 10.35
N PRO A 208 13.15 -10.52 10.78
CA PRO A 208 13.78 -11.59 10.03
C PRO A 208 13.27 -11.63 8.59
N ARG A 209 14.16 -11.89 7.66
CA ARG A 209 13.80 -12.16 6.27
C ARG A 209 13.24 -13.58 6.18
N LEU A 210 12.10 -13.72 5.53
CA LEU A 210 11.49 -15.02 5.28
C LEU A 210 11.77 -15.45 3.84
N ASP A 211 12.01 -16.75 3.61
CA ASP A 211 12.37 -17.31 2.30
C ASP A 211 11.16 -17.43 1.35
N VAL A 212 10.20 -16.55 1.50
CA VAL A 212 9.03 -16.44 0.62
C VAL A 212 8.65 -14.98 0.51
N ALA A 213 8.39 -14.55 -0.72
CA ALA A 213 7.79 -13.26 -1.03
C ALA A 213 6.50 -13.48 -1.83
N PRO A 214 5.39 -13.90 -1.18
CA PRO A 214 4.11 -14.04 -1.87
C PRO A 214 3.67 -12.66 -2.37
N ASN A 215 3.05 -12.63 -3.54
CA ASN A 215 2.46 -11.41 -4.06
C ASN A 215 1.37 -10.89 -3.09
N GLY A 216 1.16 -9.57 -3.07
CA GLY A 216 0.12 -8.95 -2.24
C GLY A 216 0.56 -8.54 -0.82
N ALA A 217 1.79 -8.85 -0.40
CA ALA A 217 2.30 -8.40 0.90
C ALA A 217 2.38 -6.86 0.97
N GLY A 218 2.76 -6.20 -0.14
CA GLY A 218 2.75 -4.74 -0.28
C GLY A 218 1.33 -4.16 -0.10
N ASP A 219 0.36 -4.69 -0.85
CA ASP A 219 -1.05 -4.28 -0.75
C ASP A 219 -1.58 -4.44 0.68
N CYS A 220 -1.25 -5.56 1.33
CA CYS A 220 -1.68 -5.85 2.70
C CYS A 220 -1.06 -4.87 3.70
N VAL A 221 0.26 -4.62 3.63
CA VAL A 221 0.92 -3.71 4.58
C VAL A 221 0.49 -2.26 4.37
N ALA A 222 0.28 -1.82 3.14
CA ALA A 222 -0.23 -0.48 2.84
C ALA A 222 -1.62 -0.26 3.44
N ALA A 223 -2.53 -1.23 3.26
CA ALA A 223 -3.88 -1.19 3.82
C ALA A 223 -3.87 -1.17 5.35
N LEU A 224 -3.11 -2.07 6.00
CA LEU A 224 -3.01 -2.14 7.45
C LEU A 224 -2.36 -0.88 8.04
N PHE A 225 -1.27 -0.40 7.44
CA PHE A 225 -0.62 0.83 7.88
C PHE A 225 -1.59 2.01 7.81
N PHE A 226 -2.34 2.14 6.71
CA PHE A 226 -3.29 3.22 6.52
C PHE A 226 -4.37 3.25 7.60
N VAL A 227 -5.07 2.14 7.84
CA VAL A 227 -6.13 2.10 8.86
C VAL A 227 -5.59 2.23 10.29
N HIS A 228 -4.42 1.67 10.57
CA HIS A 228 -3.77 1.86 11.87
C HIS A 228 -3.36 3.31 12.09
N TRP A 229 -2.82 3.98 11.07
CA TRP A 229 -2.49 5.40 11.19
C TRP A 229 -3.74 6.27 11.36
N LEU A 230 -4.82 6.00 10.58
CA LEU A 230 -6.10 6.72 10.73
C LEU A 230 -6.67 6.61 12.14
N THR A 231 -6.51 5.46 12.79
CA THR A 231 -7.08 5.20 14.12
C THR A 231 -6.18 5.64 15.26
N THR A 232 -4.86 5.54 15.12
CA THR A 232 -3.91 5.85 16.20
C THR A 232 -3.33 7.25 16.13
N ARG A 233 -3.30 7.83 14.93
CA ARG A 233 -2.59 9.09 14.62
C ARG A 233 -1.13 9.07 15.06
N SER A 234 -0.50 7.89 15.03
CA SER A 234 0.89 7.65 15.38
C SER A 234 1.56 6.80 14.32
N VAL A 235 2.51 7.38 13.62
CA VAL A 235 3.29 6.66 12.59
C VAL A 235 4.05 5.49 13.18
N LYS A 236 4.59 5.63 14.41
CA LYS A 236 5.28 4.54 15.13
C LYS A 236 4.33 3.38 15.39
N ALA A 237 3.17 3.65 15.99
CA ALA A 237 2.20 2.60 16.34
C ALA A 237 1.61 1.92 15.08
N ALA A 238 1.35 2.69 14.02
CA ALA A 238 0.88 2.14 12.75
C ALA A 238 1.92 1.22 12.10
N LEU A 239 3.19 1.63 12.10
CA LEU A 239 4.31 0.84 11.60
C LEU A 239 4.44 -0.49 12.36
N GLU A 240 4.51 -0.44 13.70
CA GLU A 240 4.64 -1.62 14.55
C GLU A 240 3.52 -2.63 14.32
N ARG A 241 2.26 -2.17 14.29
CA ARG A 241 1.08 -3.04 14.10
C ARG A 241 1.03 -3.64 12.70
N ALA A 242 1.20 -2.83 11.66
CA ALA A 242 1.15 -3.31 10.28
C ALA A 242 2.24 -4.35 10.01
N VAL A 243 3.49 -4.07 10.45
CA VAL A 243 4.62 -4.99 10.26
C VAL A 243 4.42 -6.29 11.05
N ALA A 244 3.93 -6.21 12.29
CA ALA A 244 3.68 -7.39 13.11
C ALA A 244 2.63 -8.32 12.46
N SER A 245 1.52 -7.76 11.99
CA SER A 245 0.46 -8.53 11.32
C SER A 245 0.95 -9.17 10.02
N VAL A 246 1.60 -8.39 9.15
CA VAL A 246 2.10 -8.91 7.87
C VAL A 246 3.17 -9.97 8.08
N PHE A 247 4.07 -9.79 9.05
CA PHE A 247 5.07 -10.79 9.40
C PHE A 247 4.42 -12.11 9.84
N GLY A 248 3.37 -12.06 10.68
CA GLY A 248 2.64 -13.25 11.11
C GLY A 248 1.98 -13.99 9.94
N ILE A 249 1.33 -13.25 9.03
CA ILE A 249 0.74 -13.80 7.80
C ILE A 249 1.82 -14.47 6.92
N LEU A 250 2.94 -13.79 6.70
CA LEU A 250 4.06 -14.32 5.91
C LEU A 250 4.65 -15.59 6.54
N ALA A 251 4.87 -15.59 7.86
CA ALA A 251 5.37 -16.77 8.58
C ALA A 251 4.44 -17.97 8.45
N ARG A 252 3.12 -17.76 8.51
CA ARG A 252 2.11 -18.81 8.27
C ARG A 252 2.13 -19.30 6.82
N SER A 253 2.31 -18.38 5.86
CA SER A 253 2.40 -18.76 4.44
C SER A 253 3.65 -19.61 4.16
N VAL A 254 4.79 -19.27 4.76
CA VAL A 254 6.03 -20.09 4.71
C VAL A 254 5.80 -21.47 5.30
N ALA A 255 5.24 -21.53 6.51
CA ALA A 255 4.99 -22.81 7.20
C ALA A 255 4.06 -23.72 6.39
N ALA A 256 3.08 -23.14 5.69
CA ALA A 256 2.15 -23.87 4.81
C ALA A 256 2.75 -24.16 3.42
N LYS A 257 3.97 -23.68 3.11
CA LYS A 257 4.57 -23.74 1.76
C LYS A 257 3.64 -23.16 0.69
N SER A 258 2.85 -22.16 1.05
CA SER A 258 1.88 -21.53 0.15
C SER A 258 2.57 -20.46 -0.72
N ARG A 259 2.22 -20.41 -1.99
CA ARG A 259 2.59 -19.31 -2.88
C ARG A 259 1.72 -18.05 -2.69
N GLU A 260 0.58 -18.22 -1.99
CA GLU A 260 -0.36 -17.16 -1.69
C GLU A 260 -0.30 -16.77 -0.20
N LEU A 261 -0.67 -15.54 0.10
CA LEU A 261 -0.85 -15.08 1.47
C LEU A 261 -1.96 -15.89 2.17
N MET A 262 -1.68 -16.43 3.33
CA MET A 262 -2.65 -17.21 4.13
C MET A 262 -3.56 -16.27 4.95
N LEU A 263 -4.16 -15.25 4.32
CA LEU A 263 -4.92 -14.20 5.00
C LEU A 263 -6.06 -14.75 5.85
N ILE A 264 -6.82 -15.70 5.31
CA ILE A 264 -7.99 -16.25 6.02
C ILE A 264 -7.56 -17.18 7.13
N ALA A 265 -6.64 -18.13 6.85
CA ALA A 265 -6.17 -19.10 7.83
C ALA A 265 -5.34 -18.48 8.97
N ALA A 266 -4.74 -17.31 8.71
CA ALA A 266 -3.93 -16.58 9.69
C ALA A 266 -4.59 -15.25 10.13
N GLN A 267 -5.91 -15.12 9.99
CA GLN A 267 -6.63 -13.86 10.23
C GLN A 267 -6.48 -13.29 11.65
N ASP A 268 -6.14 -14.14 12.63
CA ASP A 268 -5.92 -13.69 14.00
C ASP A 268 -4.67 -12.83 14.13
N GLU A 269 -3.71 -12.96 13.20
CA GLU A 269 -2.51 -12.11 13.14
C GLU A 269 -2.85 -10.62 12.88
N PHE A 270 -4.01 -10.31 12.33
CA PHE A 270 -4.46 -8.93 12.18
C PHE A 270 -4.85 -8.29 13.52
N VAL A 271 -5.44 -9.08 14.42
CA VAL A 271 -6.00 -8.58 15.69
C VAL A 271 -4.99 -8.77 16.83
N THR A 272 -4.36 -9.94 16.88
CA THR A 272 -3.42 -10.32 17.93
C THR A 272 -2.19 -10.97 17.31
N PRO A 273 -1.25 -10.18 16.76
CA PRO A 273 -0.03 -10.70 16.16
C PRO A 273 0.75 -11.58 17.15
N THR A 274 1.18 -12.76 16.71
CA THR A 274 1.98 -13.69 17.51
C THR A 274 3.37 -13.15 17.83
N ARG A 275 3.88 -12.24 17.00
CA ARG A 275 5.17 -11.57 17.20
C ARG A 275 5.00 -10.07 17.08
N ARG A 276 5.61 -9.34 18.03
CA ARG A 276 5.65 -7.89 18.02
C ARG A 276 7.07 -7.43 17.71
N PHE A 277 7.16 -6.28 17.07
CA PHE A 277 8.42 -5.62 16.73
C PHE A 277 8.38 -4.19 17.23
N GLU A 278 9.47 -3.74 17.82
CA GLU A 278 9.60 -2.35 18.27
C GLU A 278 10.17 -1.49 17.14
N ALA A 279 9.56 -0.34 16.91
CA ALA A 279 10.09 0.65 16.00
C ALA A 279 11.10 1.54 16.73
N LEU A 280 12.33 1.56 16.21
CA LEU A 280 13.42 2.38 16.71
C LEU A 280 13.62 3.61 15.81
N PRO A 281 14.09 4.74 16.37
CA PRO A 281 14.48 5.89 15.54
C PRO A 281 15.54 5.49 14.51
N LEU A 282 15.38 5.95 13.27
CA LEU A 282 16.32 5.71 12.17
C LEU A 282 17.25 6.91 12.02
#